data_5123c4e4c58b7576142648db12652d47
#
_entry.id   5123c4e4c58b7576142648db12652d47
#
_cell.length_a   1.000
_cell.length_b   1.000
_cell.length_c   1.000
_cell.angle_alpha   90.00
_cell.angle_beta   90.00
_cell.angle_gamma   90.00
#
_symmetry.space_group_name_H-M   'P 1'
#
loop_
_entity.id
_entity.type
_entity.pdbx_description
1 polymer ?
#
loop_
_entity_poly.entity_id
_entity_poly.type
_entity_poly.pdbx_seq_one_letter_code
_entity_poly.pdbx_strand_id
1 'polypeptide(L)'
;MERKLNAELWDKMHYLFRDFNDRMVHVELHYDFEINIDALKTVLICFFEKAPVLHSSFTDNRIHPYWTVKDYHISDVLTVKTVSEEELDAEINNFLVQYIPPDADIQMKVAVFNHGGKSTLCLVENHMCMDGGDLKYFMAALCKNYTDYIEKGISPVDLRTGTRSYEAVYEDFSLAERKMAKGLYKNINTKDDHAFPLTPDNIRDRSFIARRRLSAEKFDQIRAAGKQRGATINDMLLTAYFWALYELAMFNPFDSVSISCAIDLRRHIKDSDGQGITNQTAWMQCKVPQRGNDIFETLDYVINSSNQFKQDRFMGLHGLPLLSLGYKIMPLAASEEIIKVGYANPLLAMSNIGILDVQKLSLEGHEPTDGFMSGAVKYKPYVLLSATSMRKELTLSMCVRGNDEDKKIVERFFDLLEEAIELLIK
;
A
#
# COMPACT_ATOMS: atom_id res chain seq x y z
N MET A 1 -10.98 -12.09 -31.27
CA MET A 1 -9.52 -12.12 -30.93
C MET A 1 -9.42 -11.55 -29.52
N GLU A 2 -8.86 -12.29 -28.57
CA GLU A 2 -8.75 -11.81 -27.18
C GLU A 2 -7.89 -10.52 -27.13
N ARG A 3 -8.40 -9.52 -26.44
CA ARG A 3 -7.67 -8.26 -26.24
C ARG A 3 -6.56 -8.47 -25.20
N LYS A 4 -5.32 -8.13 -25.56
CA LYS A 4 -4.15 -8.25 -24.67
C LYS A 4 -3.61 -6.86 -24.31
N LEU A 5 -3.15 -6.72 -23.06
CA LEU A 5 -2.44 -5.55 -22.56
C LEU A 5 -1.02 -5.98 -22.18
N ASN A 6 -0.04 -5.14 -22.47
CA ASN A 6 1.32 -5.41 -22.01
C ASN A 6 1.41 -5.32 -20.49
N ALA A 7 2.16 -6.23 -19.88
CA ALA A 7 2.51 -6.10 -18.48
C ALA A 7 3.59 -5.01 -18.31
N GLU A 8 3.30 -4.06 -17.45
CA GLU A 8 4.23 -2.98 -17.12
C GLU A 8 5.33 -3.45 -16.16
N LEU A 9 6.35 -2.62 -15.97
CA LEU A 9 7.48 -2.93 -15.09
C LEU A 9 7.04 -3.39 -13.69
N TRP A 10 6.11 -2.62 -13.10
CA TRP A 10 5.64 -2.89 -11.73
C TRP A 10 4.71 -4.10 -11.65
N ASP A 11 3.92 -4.39 -12.70
CA ASP A 11 3.13 -5.62 -12.78
C ASP A 11 4.04 -6.85 -12.63
N LYS A 12 5.15 -6.85 -13.40
CA LYS A 12 6.16 -7.92 -13.36
C LYS A 12 6.85 -8.01 -12.01
N MET A 13 7.21 -6.86 -11.42
CA MET A 13 7.85 -6.84 -10.10
C MET A 13 6.94 -7.41 -9.02
N HIS A 14 5.70 -6.97 -8.95
CA HIS A 14 4.74 -7.51 -7.97
C HIS A 14 4.48 -9.00 -8.18
N TYR A 15 4.46 -9.47 -9.44
CA TYR A 15 4.37 -10.89 -9.72
C TYR A 15 5.58 -11.67 -9.19
N LEU A 16 6.78 -11.12 -9.35
CA LEU A 16 8.01 -11.75 -8.85
C LEU A 16 8.12 -11.76 -7.31
N PHE A 17 7.39 -10.88 -6.64
CA PHE A 17 7.32 -10.82 -5.16
C PHE A 17 6.24 -11.70 -4.53
N ARG A 18 5.55 -12.55 -5.30
CA ARG A 18 4.46 -13.40 -4.82
C ARG A 18 4.82 -14.38 -3.70
N ASP A 19 6.11 -14.72 -3.60
CA ASP A 19 6.60 -15.60 -2.52
C ASP A 19 6.85 -14.84 -1.20
N PHE A 20 6.80 -13.49 -1.21
CA PHE A 20 7.04 -12.64 -0.05
C PHE A 20 5.77 -12.02 0.52
N ASN A 21 4.70 -11.97 -0.26
CA ASN A 21 3.41 -11.39 0.13
C ASN A 21 2.30 -11.76 -0.86
N ASP A 22 1.05 -11.56 -0.44
CA ASP A 22 -0.13 -11.84 -1.28
C ASP A 22 -0.43 -10.76 -2.32
N ARG A 23 0.22 -9.61 -2.25
CA ARG A 23 0.03 -8.44 -3.14
C ARG A 23 -1.36 -7.79 -3.06
N MET A 24 -2.15 -8.06 -2.04
CA MET A 24 -3.45 -7.43 -1.91
C MET A 24 -3.33 -6.08 -1.19
N VAL A 25 -4.07 -5.11 -1.65
CA VAL A 25 -4.28 -3.82 -0.97
C VAL A 25 -5.72 -3.75 -0.51
N HIS A 26 -5.94 -3.21 0.66
CA HIS A 26 -7.22 -3.26 1.34
C HIS A 26 -7.74 -1.87 1.64
N VAL A 27 -9.04 -1.68 1.47
CA VAL A 27 -9.79 -0.48 1.87
C VAL A 27 -11.00 -0.90 2.68
N GLU A 28 -11.26 -0.17 3.75
CA GLU A 28 -12.46 -0.28 4.57
C GLU A 28 -12.97 1.13 4.86
N LEU A 29 -14.25 1.41 4.56
CA LEU A 29 -14.91 2.70 4.80
C LEU A 29 -16.29 2.44 5.41
N HIS A 30 -16.60 3.10 6.50
CA HIS A 30 -17.89 3.01 7.20
C HIS A 30 -18.74 4.23 6.90
N TYR A 31 -20.01 4.00 6.60
CA TYR A 31 -21.01 5.05 6.37
C TYR A 31 -22.20 4.88 7.30
N ASP A 32 -22.78 5.98 7.75
CA ASP A 32 -23.94 6.02 8.66
C ASP A 32 -25.30 5.91 7.93
N PHE A 33 -25.27 5.44 6.68
CA PHE A 33 -26.46 5.22 5.85
C PHE A 33 -26.26 3.96 4.98
N GLU A 34 -27.35 3.47 4.37
CA GLU A 34 -27.28 2.33 3.45
C GLU A 34 -26.95 2.78 2.02
N ILE A 35 -25.86 2.25 1.47
CA ILE A 35 -25.38 2.52 0.11
C ILE A 35 -26.39 1.98 -0.91
N ASN A 36 -26.74 2.80 -1.91
CA ASN A 36 -27.56 2.35 -3.04
C ASN A 36 -26.78 1.38 -3.93
N ILE A 37 -27.12 0.11 -3.85
CA ILE A 37 -26.39 -0.97 -4.51
C ILE A 37 -26.49 -0.90 -6.03
N ASP A 38 -27.62 -0.46 -6.59
CA ASP A 38 -27.80 -0.39 -8.04
C ASP A 38 -26.99 0.76 -8.65
N ALA A 39 -26.89 1.87 -7.95
CA ALA A 39 -25.98 2.96 -8.32
C ALA A 39 -24.52 2.51 -8.26
N LEU A 40 -24.12 1.85 -7.18
CA LEU A 40 -22.75 1.34 -7.03
C LEU A 40 -22.39 0.33 -8.13
N LYS A 41 -23.29 -0.63 -8.45
CA LYS A 41 -23.12 -1.57 -9.58
C LYS A 41 -22.90 -0.85 -10.90
N THR A 42 -23.74 0.13 -11.20
CA THR A 42 -23.67 0.88 -12.46
C THR A 42 -22.31 1.57 -12.60
N VAL A 43 -21.85 2.23 -11.55
CA VAL A 43 -20.56 2.95 -11.57
C VAL A 43 -19.39 1.97 -11.65
N LEU A 44 -19.43 0.86 -10.91
CA LEU A 44 -18.38 -0.17 -10.97
C LEU A 44 -18.26 -0.77 -12.38
N ILE A 45 -19.37 -1.06 -13.07
CA ILE A 45 -19.34 -1.56 -14.46
C ILE A 45 -18.62 -0.54 -15.36
N CYS A 46 -18.99 0.74 -15.29
CA CYS A 46 -18.34 1.78 -16.07
C CYS A 46 -16.83 1.91 -15.76
N PHE A 47 -16.44 1.76 -14.50
CA PHE A 47 -15.04 1.83 -14.07
C PHE A 47 -14.22 0.65 -14.58
N PHE A 48 -14.76 -0.56 -14.53
CA PHE A 48 -14.08 -1.76 -15.04
C PHE A 48 -13.93 -1.69 -16.57
N GLU A 49 -14.91 -1.18 -17.31
CA GLU A 49 -14.77 -0.93 -18.75
C GLU A 49 -13.64 0.06 -19.09
N LYS A 50 -13.44 1.09 -18.25
CA LYS A 50 -12.39 2.09 -18.44
C LYS A 50 -11.02 1.62 -17.95
N ALA A 51 -10.96 0.68 -17.01
CA ALA A 51 -9.76 0.12 -16.43
C ALA A 51 -9.67 -1.40 -16.70
N PRO A 52 -9.47 -1.84 -17.95
CA PRO A 52 -9.57 -3.24 -18.33
C PRO A 52 -8.56 -4.15 -17.62
N VAL A 53 -7.49 -3.63 -17.03
CA VAL A 53 -6.57 -4.41 -16.20
C VAL A 53 -7.27 -5.03 -14.98
N LEU A 54 -8.35 -4.41 -14.47
CA LEU A 54 -9.11 -4.90 -13.32
C LEU A 54 -9.94 -6.16 -13.63
N HIS A 55 -10.24 -6.42 -14.91
CA HIS A 55 -10.88 -7.64 -15.37
C HIS A 55 -10.01 -8.34 -16.41
N SER A 56 -8.76 -8.61 -16.03
CA SER A 56 -7.77 -9.28 -16.88
C SER A 56 -7.04 -10.35 -16.10
N SER A 57 -6.77 -11.46 -16.77
CA SER A 57 -5.95 -12.56 -16.28
C SER A 57 -4.49 -12.34 -16.68
N PHE A 58 -3.58 -12.40 -15.72
CA PHE A 58 -2.14 -12.27 -15.98
C PHE A 58 -1.57 -13.58 -16.48
N THR A 59 -0.76 -13.51 -17.54
CA THR A 59 -0.04 -14.66 -18.09
C THR A 59 1.45 -14.41 -17.96
N ASP A 60 2.14 -15.30 -17.26
CA ASP A 60 3.58 -15.29 -17.03
C ASP A 60 4.38 -15.79 -18.22
N ASN A 61 4.12 -15.26 -19.40
CA ASN A 61 4.87 -15.62 -20.59
C ASN A 61 6.39 -15.47 -20.34
N ARG A 62 7.14 -16.41 -20.91
CA ARG A 62 8.57 -16.64 -20.69
C ARG A 62 9.45 -15.38 -20.82
N ILE A 63 9.09 -14.43 -21.71
CA ILE A 63 9.87 -13.22 -21.97
C ILE A 63 9.04 -11.96 -21.75
N HIS A 64 7.81 -11.95 -22.24
CA HIS A 64 6.90 -10.79 -22.20
C HIS A 64 5.58 -11.19 -21.59
N PRO A 65 5.45 -11.18 -20.26
CA PRO A 65 4.18 -11.39 -19.60
C PRO A 65 3.18 -10.32 -20.04
N TYR A 66 1.90 -10.70 -20.02
CA TYR A 66 0.80 -9.87 -20.51
C TYR A 66 -0.47 -10.15 -19.74
N TRP A 67 -1.40 -9.22 -19.83
CA TRP A 67 -2.76 -9.38 -19.36
C TRP A 67 -3.68 -9.75 -20.50
N THR A 68 -4.60 -10.67 -20.29
CA THR A 68 -5.68 -11.00 -21.21
C THR A 68 -6.98 -10.48 -20.65
N VAL A 69 -7.60 -9.52 -21.34
CA VAL A 69 -8.89 -8.94 -20.93
C VAL A 69 -9.97 -10.01 -20.99
N LYS A 70 -10.77 -10.11 -19.94
CA LYS A 70 -11.81 -11.13 -19.76
C LYS A 70 -13.20 -10.52 -19.68
N ASP A 71 -14.18 -11.27 -20.13
CA ASP A 71 -15.56 -10.98 -19.81
C ASP A 71 -15.82 -11.31 -18.33
N TYR A 72 -16.68 -10.56 -17.67
CA TYR A 72 -17.01 -10.75 -16.26
C TYR A 72 -18.48 -10.43 -15.99
N HIS A 73 -19.00 -10.94 -14.89
CA HIS A 73 -20.27 -10.53 -14.32
C HIS A 73 -20.04 -9.63 -13.12
N ILE A 74 -20.88 -8.61 -12.92
CA ILE A 74 -20.74 -7.70 -11.78
C ILE A 74 -20.84 -8.44 -10.43
N SER A 75 -21.50 -9.59 -10.38
CA SER A 75 -21.55 -10.48 -9.22
C SER A 75 -20.20 -11.11 -8.86
N ASP A 76 -19.25 -11.14 -9.80
CA ASP A 76 -17.88 -11.62 -9.54
C ASP A 76 -17.04 -10.54 -8.85
N VAL A 77 -17.45 -9.27 -9.01
CA VAL A 77 -16.80 -8.09 -8.47
C VAL A 77 -17.42 -7.64 -7.16
N LEU A 78 -18.77 -7.51 -7.12
CA LEU A 78 -19.50 -6.92 -6.00
C LEU A 78 -20.26 -7.98 -5.21
N THR A 79 -19.92 -8.09 -3.92
CA THR A 79 -20.67 -8.87 -2.93
C THR A 79 -21.48 -7.94 -2.04
N VAL A 80 -22.74 -8.26 -1.78
CA VAL A 80 -23.58 -7.51 -0.83
C VAL A 80 -24.10 -8.50 0.21
N LYS A 81 -23.89 -8.16 1.48
CA LYS A 81 -24.39 -8.97 2.61
C LYS A 81 -25.07 -8.08 3.64
N THR A 82 -26.15 -8.57 4.23
CA THR A 82 -26.70 -8.01 5.46
C THR A 82 -26.21 -8.86 6.62
N VAL A 83 -25.61 -8.24 7.61
CA VAL A 83 -24.98 -8.90 8.77
C VAL A 83 -25.45 -8.25 10.07
N SER A 84 -25.34 -8.96 11.18
CA SER A 84 -25.51 -8.37 12.51
C SER A 84 -24.28 -7.55 12.90
N GLU A 85 -24.41 -6.63 13.84
CA GLU A 85 -23.29 -5.85 14.40
C GLU A 85 -22.21 -6.77 15.02
N GLU A 86 -22.62 -7.92 15.57
CA GLU A 86 -21.71 -8.90 16.19
C GLU A 86 -20.88 -9.67 15.17
N GLU A 87 -21.42 -9.87 13.96
CA GLU A 87 -20.74 -10.61 12.87
C GLU A 87 -19.90 -9.70 11.97
N LEU A 88 -20.14 -8.39 12.01
CA LEU A 88 -19.59 -7.42 11.07
C LEU A 88 -18.06 -7.50 10.97
N ASP A 89 -17.36 -7.40 12.09
CA ASP A 89 -15.89 -7.39 12.11
C ASP A 89 -15.30 -8.69 11.54
N ALA A 90 -15.94 -9.84 11.83
CA ALA A 90 -15.50 -11.13 11.32
C ALA A 90 -15.71 -11.22 9.79
N GLU A 91 -16.86 -10.77 9.28
CA GLU A 91 -17.16 -10.77 7.85
C GLU A 91 -16.27 -9.80 7.08
N ILE A 92 -16.02 -8.60 7.61
CA ILE A 92 -15.08 -7.63 7.04
C ILE A 92 -13.68 -8.25 6.97
N ASN A 93 -13.17 -8.78 8.09
CA ASN A 93 -11.83 -9.36 8.12
C ASN A 93 -11.71 -10.53 7.14
N ASN A 94 -12.71 -11.43 7.09
CA ASN A 94 -12.74 -12.54 6.13
C ASN A 94 -12.72 -12.06 4.67
N PHE A 95 -13.39 -10.96 4.37
CA PHE A 95 -13.38 -10.38 3.04
C PHE A 95 -12.02 -9.73 2.72
N LEU A 96 -11.48 -8.93 3.63
CA LEU A 96 -10.24 -8.18 3.39
C LEU A 96 -9.01 -9.09 3.22
N VAL A 97 -8.97 -10.25 3.90
CA VAL A 97 -7.85 -11.19 3.76
C VAL A 97 -7.97 -12.15 2.57
N GLN A 98 -8.91 -11.91 1.64
CA GLN A 98 -9.04 -12.73 0.45
C GLN A 98 -7.83 -12.55 -0.47
N TYR A 99 -7.34 -13.65 -0.99
CA TYR A 99 -6.31 -13.66 -2.01
C TYR A 99 -6.92 -13.72 -3.42
N ILE A 100 -6.47 -12.85 -4.30
CA ILE A 100 -6.82 -12.85 -5.72
C ILE A 100 -5.58 -13.34 -6.50
N PRO A 101 -5.64 -14.54 -7.10
CA PRO A 101 -4.55 -15.03 -7.93
C PRO A 101 -4.32 -14.11 -9.14
N PRO A 102 -3.08 -13.94 -9.62
CA PRO A 102 -2.80 -13.08 -10.77
C PRO A 102 -3.44 -13.57 -12.07
N ASP A 103 -3.69 -14.87 -12.17
CA ASP A 103 -4.39 -15.52 -13.29
C ASP A 103 -5.92 -15.57 -13.14
N ALA A 104 -6.47 -15.01 -12.06
CA ALA A 104 -7.91 -14.80 -11.93
C ALA A 104 -8.42 -13.80 -12.98
N ASP A 105 -9.67 -13.96 -13.41
CA ASP A 105 -10.29 -13.07 -14.40
C ASP A 105 -10.60 -11.69 -13.83
N ILE A 106 -10.70 -11.55 -12.49
CA ILE A 106 -10.98 -10.32 -11.76
C ILE A 106 -9.82 -10.02 -10.81
N GLN A 107 -9.33 -8.78 -10.85
CA GLN A 107 -8.20 -8.32 -10.04
C GLN A 107 -8.60 -7.38 -8.89
N MET A 108 -9.87 -7.08 -8.75
CA MET A 108 -10.43 -6.27 -7.66
C MET A 108 -11.80 -6.81 -7.25
N LYS A 109 -12.03 -6.90 -5.94
CA LYS A 109 -13.32 -7.25 -5.35
C LYS A 109 -13.80 -6.15 -4.43
N VAL A 110 -15.11 -5.94 -4.42
CA VAL A 110 -15.79 -4.96 -3.59
C VAL A 110 -16.85 -5.69 -2.76
N ALA A 111 -17.01 -5.30 -1.50
CA ALA A 111 -18.12 -5.76 -0.67
C ALA A 111 -18.84 -4.61 -0.02
N VAL A 112 -20.15 -4.72 0.12
CA VAL A 112 -20.96 -3.86 0.97
C VAL A 112 -21.59 -4.72 2.05
N PHE A 113 -21.31 -4.40 3.29
CA PHE A 113 -21.91 -5.03 4.47
C PHE A 113 -22.95 -4.06 5.04
N ASN A 114 -24.23 -4.40 4.92
CA ASN A 114 -25.33 -3.63 5.51
C ASN A 114 -25.60 -4.13 6.93
N HIS A 115 -25.68 -3.20 7.87
CA HIS A 115 -25.91 -3.49 9.29
C HIS A 115 -26.57 -2.30 9.97
N GLY A 116 -27.66 -2.51 10.69
CA GLY A 116 -28.34 -1.49 11.49
C GLY A 116 -28.68 -0.18 10.75
N GLY A 117 -29.05 -0.23 9.45
CA GLY A 117 -29.33 0.95 8.63
C GLY A 117 -28.09 1.70 8.13
N LYS A 118 -26.92 1.09 8.23
CA LYS A 118 -25.60 1.59 7.82
C LYS A 118 -24.94 0.65 6.82
N SER A 119 -23.88 1.11 6.17
CA SER A 119 -23.08 0.26 5.28
C SER A 119 -21.59 0.41 5.56
N THR A 120 -20.88 -0.72 5.48
CA THR A 120 -19.42 -0.74 5.38
C THR A 120 -19.02 -1.16 3.98
N LEU A 121 -18.28 -0.30 3.29
CA LEU A 121 -17.72 -0.55 1.96
C LEU A 121 -16.28 -1.07 2.11
N CYS A 122 -16.05 -2.28 1.63
CA CYS A 122 -14.73 -2.91 1.61
C CYS A 122 -14.25 -3.15 0.19
N LEU A 123 -12.93 -3.08 -0.02
CA LEU A 123 -12.30 -3.35 -1.30
C LEU A 123 -10.99 -4.11 -1.08
N VAL A 124 -10.75 -5.10 -1.91
CA VAL A 124 -9.48 -5.83 -2.04
C VAL A 124 -9.04 -5.76 -3.49
N GLU A 125 -7.82 -5.30 -3.72
CA GLU A 125 -7.26 -5.09 -5.05
C GLU A 125 -5.87 -5.72 -5.17
N ASN A 126 -5.59 -6.33 -6.32
CA ASN A 126 -4.28 -6.86 -6.63
C ASN A 126 -3.32 -5.72 -7.00
N HIS A 127 -2.34 -5.47 -6.16
CA HIS A 127 -1.33 -4.41 -6.30
C HIS A 127 -0.55 -4.44 -7.63
N MET A 128 -0.69 -5.51 -8.44
CA MET A 128 -0.20 -5.52 -9.82
C MET A 128 -0.94 -4.50 -10.70
N CYS A 129 -2.18 -4.13 -10.35
CA CYS A 129 -2.99 -3.21 -11.16
C CYS A 129 -2.73 -1.74 -10.83
N MET A 130 -2.62 -1.40 -9.55
CA MET A 130 -2.36 -0.03 -9.09
C MET A 130 -1.70 0.00 -7.71
N ASP A 131 -1.15 1.14 -7.33
CA ASP A 131 -0.62 1.37 -5.98
C ASP A 131 -1.63 2.12 -5.08
N GLY A 132 -1.26 2.28 -3.80
CA GLY A 132 -2.11 2.99 -2.83
C GLY A 132 -2.43 4.44 -3.20
N GLY A 133 -1.59 5.10 -3.99
CA GLY A 133 -1.85 6.46 -4.50
C GLY A 133 -2.99 6.46 -5.52
N ASP A 134 -2.91 5.55 -6.50
CA ASP A 134 -3.97 5.41 -7.50
C ASP A 134 -5.22 4.73 -6.95
N LEU A 135 -5.10 3.87 -5.94
CA LEU A 135 -6.27 3.33 -5.26
C LEU A 135 -7.06 4.42 -4.51
N LYS A 136 -6.38 5.37 -3.85
CA LYS A 136 -7.05 6.54 -3.26
C LYS A 136 -7.74 7.40 -4.33
N TYR A 137 -7.07 7.61 -5.47
CA TYR A 137 -7.68 8.31 -6.60
C TYR A 137 -8.90 7.56 -7.14
N PHE A 138 -8.79 6.24 -7.34
CA PHE A 138 -9.88 5.39 -7.80
C PHE A 138 -11.08 5.47 -6.86
N MET A 139 -10.88 5.38 -5.55
CA MET A 139 -11.94 5.50 -4.54
C MET A 139 -12.61 6.87 -4.59
N ALA A 140 -11.84 7.95 -4.67
CA ALA A 140 -12.38 9.30 -4.79
C ALA A 140 -13.22 9.48 -6.08
N ALA A 141 -12.73 8.96 -7.20
CA ALA A 141 -13.47 8.98 -8.45
C ALA A 141 -14.75 8.12 -8.38
N LEU A 142 -14.68 6.93 -7.75
CA LEU A 142 -15.84 6.06 -7.53
C LEU A 142 -16.93 6.78 -6.72
N CYS A 143 -16.56 7.38 -5.59
CA CYS A 143 -17.51 8.10 -4.73
C CYS A 143 -18.14 9.31 -5.44
N LYS A 144 -17.35 10.08 -6.18
CA LYS A 144 -17.85 11.19 -6.99
C LYS A 144 -18.84 10.73 -8.05
N ASN A 145 -18.47 9.69 -8.81
CA ASN A 145 -19.33 9.16 -9.89
C ASN A 145 -20.61 8.52 -9.36
N TYR A 146 -20.53 7.87 -8.19
CA TYR A 146 -21.71 7.34 -7.50
C TYR A 146 -22.67 8.48 -7.13
N THR A 147 -22.18 9.55 -6.51
CA THR A 147 -22.99 10.72 -6.14
C THR A 147 -23.59 11.40 -7.39
N ASP A 148 -22.77 11.63 -8.43
CA ASP A 148 -23.24 12.20 -9.71
C ASP A 148 -24.33 11.33 -10.35
N TYR A 149 -24.23 9.99 -10.27
CA TYR A 149 -25.23 9.09 -10.80
C TYR A 149 -26.56 9.20 -10.04
N ILE A 150 -26.53 9.22 -8.72
CA ILE A 150 -27.74 9.39 -7.89
C ILE A 150 -28.41 10.74 -8.17
N GLU A 151 -27.63 11.83 -8.22
CA GLU A 151 -28.18 13.18 -8.36
C GLU A 151 -28.64 13.51 -9.79
N LYS A 152 -27.95 12.99 -10.80
CA LYS A 152 -28.09 13.43 -12.21
C LYS A 152 -28.53 12.30 -13.14
N GLY A 153 -28.54 11.05 -12.69
CA GLY A 153 -28.83 9.87 -13.51
C GLY A 153 -27.72 9.57 -14.53
N ILE A 154 -26.55 10.20 -14.41
CA ILE A 154 -25.43 10.07 -15.33
C ILE A 154 -24.17 9.77 -14.52
N SER A 155 -23.44 8.73 -14.92
CA SER A 155 -22.07 8.51 -14.47
C SER A 155 -21.12 9.02 -15.56
N PRO A 156 -20.47 10.18 -15.38
CA PRO A 156 -19.59 10.76 -16.39
C PRO A 156 -18.30 9.98 -16.60
N VAL A 157 -18.01 9.02 -15.72
CA VAL A 157 -16.79 8.20 -15.68
C VAL A 157 -15.52 9.02 -15.84
N ASP A 158 -15.28 9.86 -14.85
CA ASP A 158 -14.05 10.65 -14.74
C ASP A 158 -12.93 9.79 -14.11
N LEU A 159 -12.54 8.73 -14.84
CA LEU A 159 -11.42 7.88 -14.47
C LEU A 159 -10.30 8.06 -15.50
N ARG A 160 -9.08 8.27 -15.01
CA ARG A 160 -7.88 8.36 -15.87
C ARG A 160 -7.67 7.06 -16.66
N THR A 161 -7.58 7.17 -17.98
CA THR A 161 -7.49 6.04 -18.91
C THR A 161 -6.21 6.06 -19.77
N GLY A 162 -5.20 6.80 -19.38
CA GLY A 162 -3.97 6.97 -20.14
C GLY A 162 -3.00 5.78 -20.03
N THR A 163 -1.73 6.06 -20.21
CA THR A 163 -0.67 5.04 -20.14
C THR A 163 -0.47 4.54 -18.72
N ARG A 164 -0.14 3.26 -18.60
CA ARG A 164 0.28 2.63 -17.34
C ARG A 164 1.80 2.60 -17.18
N SER A 165 2.55 3.16 -18.15
CA SER A 165 4.01 3.14 -18.14
C SER A 165 4.60 4.01 -17.04
N TYR A 166 5.65 3.52 -16.39
CA TYR A 166 6.43 4.28 -15.41
C TYR A 166 7.28 5.40 -16.06
N GLU A 167 7.45 5.42 -17.36
CA GLU A 167 8.29 6.39 -18.07
C GLU A 167 7.86 7.86 -17.84
N ALA A 168 6.61 8.08 -17.44
CA ALA A 168 6.10 9.39 -17.07
C ALA A 168 6.91 10.10 -15.98
N VAL A 169 7.54 9.33 -15.06
CA VAL A 169 8.40 9.90 -14.01
C VAL A 169 9.61 10.68 -14.54
N TYR A 170 9.94 10.49 -15.82
CA TYR A 170 11.05 11.20 -16.47
C TYR A 170 10.60 12.43 -17.27
N GLU A 171 9.31 12.64 -17.49
CA GLU A 171 8.80 13.69 -18.39
C GLU A 171 9.14 15.10 -17.91
N ASP A 172 9.20 15.29 -16.61
CA ASP A 172 9.50 16.59 -16.00
C ASP A 172 10.99 16.94 -15.94
N PHE A 173 11.85 16.03 -16.33
CA PHE A 173 13.29 16.28 -16.40
C PHE A 173 13.70 16.83 -17.77
N SER A 174 14.65 17.77 -17.78
CA SER A 174 15.33 18.19 -19.01
C SER A 174 16.02 16.99 -19.69
N LEU A 175 16.36 17.13 -20.97
CA LEU A 175 17.06 16.05 -21.69
C LEU A 175 18.37 15.63 -21.01
N ALA A 176 19.11 16.57 -20.43
CA ALA A 176 20.33 16.29 -19.69
C ALA A 176 20.05 15.51 -18.40
N GLU A 177 19.04 15.95 -17.62
CA GLU A 177 18.62 15.24 -16.40
C GLU A 177 18.07 13.86 -16.69
N ARG A 178 17.26 13.70 -17.77
CA ARG A 178 16.75 12.37 -18.19
C ARG A 178 17.90 11.42 -18.52
N LYS A 179 18.91 11.89 -19.24
CA LYS A 179 20.10 11.10 -19.55
C LYS A 179 20.84 10.70 -18.27
N MET A 180 20.99 11.62 -17.33
CA MET A 180 21.61 11.38 -16.05
C MET A 180 20.77 10.39 -15.21
N ALA A 181 19.47 10.64 -15.03
CA ALA A 181 18.57 9.77 -14.26
C ALA A 181 18.53 8.33 -14.81
N LYS A 182 18.49 8.18 -16.15
CA LYS A 182 18.51 6.84 -16.81
C LYS A 182 19.87 6.17 -16.78
N GLY A 183 20.94 6.91 -16.54
CA GLY A 183 22.29 6.37 -16.38
C GLY A 183 22.68 6.07 -14.94
N LEU A 184 21.91 6.53 -13.97
CA LEU A 184 22.21 6.34 -12.56
C LEU A 184 21.91 4.90 -12.14
N TYR A 185 22.95 4.21 -11.70
CA TYR A 185 22.80 2.99 -10.93
C TYR A 185 23.44 3.22 -9.55
N LYS A 186 22.61 3.15 -8.53
CA LYS A 186 23.07 3.13 -7.14
C LYS A 186 22.36 1.97 -6.46
N ASN A 187 23.12 1.03 -5.94
CA ASN A 187 22.55 0.03 -5.06
C ASN A 187 22.18 0.73 -3.75
N ILE A 188 20.90 1.02 -3.60
CA ILE A 188 20.35 1.67 -2.40
C ILE A 188 19.92 0.64 -1.36
N ASN A 189 19.89 -0.65 -1.74
CA ASN A 189 19.39 -1.71 -0.88
C ASN A 189 20.59 -2.39 -0.21
N THR A 190 20.61 -2.36 1.11
CA THR A 190 21.52 -3.19 1.92
C THR A 190 20.68 -4.31 2.54
N LYS A 191 21.19 -5.54 2.47
CA LYS A 191 20.58 -6.67 3.16
C LYS A 191 20.59 -6.39 4.66
N ASP A 192 19.46 -6.65 5.30
CA ASP A 192 19.31 -6.56 6.73
C ASP A 192 18.48 -7.76 7.19
N ASP A 193 19.06 -8.62 8.00
CA ASP A 193 18.45 -9.87 8.46
C ASP A 193 17.72 -9.71 9.82
N HIS A 194 17.64 -8.49 10.37
CA HIS A 194 16.82 -8.22 11.55
C HIS A 194 15.36 -8.49 11.23
N ALA A 195 14.76 -9.39 11.98
CA ALA A 195 13.40 -9.86 11.74
C ALA A 195 12.47 -9.51 12.89
N PHE A 196 11.22 -9.28 12.55
CA PHE A 196 10.15 -9.24 13.55
C PHE A 196 10.02 -10.63 14.20
N PRO A 197 9.85 -10.75 15.53
CA PRO A 197 9.97 -12.02 16.25
C PRO A 197 8.71 -12.90 16.12
N LEU A 198 8.22 -13.10 14.89
CA LEU A 198 7.12 -14.03 14.61
C LEU A 198 7.55 -15.49 14.85
N THR A 199 6.58 -16.32 15.14
CA THR A 199 6.80 -17.78 15.22
C THR A 199 7.26 -18.33 13.86
N PRO A 200 7.94 -19.49 13.79
CA PRO A 200 8.26 -20.11 12.52
C PRO A 200 7.04 -20.34 11.63
N ASP A 201 7.22 -20.23 10.31
CA ASP A 201 6.14 -20.44 9.33
C ASP A 201 5.50 -21.82 9.50
N ASN A 202 4.16 -21.88 9.40
CA ASN A 202 3.39 -23.08 9.61
C ASN A 202 2.21 -23.16 8.62
N ILE A 203 1.90 -24.38 8.16
CA ILE A 203 0.78 -24.63 7.24
C ILE A 203 -0.59 -24.20 7.81
N ARG A 204 -0.70 -24.07 9.12
CA ARG A 204 -1.90 -23.63 9.82
C ARG A 204 -2.02 -22.12 9.93
N ASP A 205 -0.98 -21.38 9.54
CA ASP A 205 -1.03 -19.91 9.56
C ASP A 205 -2.14 -19.40 8.66
N ARG A 206 -2.81 -18.34 9.11
CA ARG A 206 -3.91 -17.67 8.41
C ARG A 206 -3.60 -16.19 8.29
N SER A 207 -4.09 -15.57 7.23
CA SER A 207 -3.99 -14.13 7.07
C SER A 207 -4.88 -13.41 8.07
N PHE A 208 -4.36 -12.33 8.65
CA PHE A 208 -5.12 -11.44 9.53
C PHE A 208 -4.62 -10.01 9.38
N ILE A 209 -5.49 -9.05 9.71
CA ILE A 209 -5.18 -7.64 9.78
C ILE A 209 -5.30 -7.21 11.24
N ALA A 210 -4.19 -6.78 11.84
CA ALA A 210 -4.18 -6.15 13.16
C ALA A 210 -4.16 -4.63 12.98
N ARG A 211 -4.91 -3.92 13.83
CA ARG A 211 -5.08 -2.46 13.75
C ARG A 211 -4.91 -1.81 15.10
N ARG A 212 -4.29 -0.64 15.11
CA ARG A 212 -4.24 0.24 16.27
C ARG A 212 -4.59 1.67 15.84
N ARG A 213 -5.59 2.25 16.50
CA ARG A 213 -6.03 3.62 16.22
C ARG A 213 -5.47 4.57 17.26
N LEU A 214 -4.88 5.65 16.81
CA LEU A 214 -4.48 6.78 17.62
C LEU A 214 -5.47 7.93 17.41
N SER A 215 -5.92 8.54 18.52
CA SER A 215 -6.90 9.64 18.49
C SER A 215 -6.38 10.86 17.74
N ALA A 216 -7.31 11.73 17.32
CA ALA A 216 -6.97 13.00 16.69
C ALA A 216 -6.08 13.88 17.59
N GLU A 217 -6.34 13.89 18.90
CA GLU A 217 -5.50 14.61 19.86
C GLU A 217 -4.06 14.06 19.86
N LYS A 218 -3.89 12.73 19.93
CA LYS A 218 -2.59 12.07 19.89
C LYS A 218 -1.86 12.38 18.59
N PHE A 219 -2.54 12.32 17.46
CA PHE A 219 -1.95 12.65 16.16
C PHE A 219 -1.51 14.11 16.06
N ASP A 220 -2.31 15.05 16.57
CA ASP A 220 -1.93 16.46 16.63
C ASP A 220 -0.71 16.69 17.58
N GLN A 221 -0.61 15.96 18.69
CA GLN A 221 0.56 15.98 19.57
C GLN A 221 1.83 15.48 18.86
N ILE A 222 1.74 14.35 18.12
CA ILE A 222 2.86 13.82 17.31
C ILE A 222 3.31 14.86 16.28
N ARG A 223 2.37 15.51 15.58
CA ARG A 223 2.69 16.56 14.61
C ARG A 223 3.37 17.76 15.22
N ALA A 224 2.87 18.20 16.37
CA ALA A 224 3.43 19.35 17.09
C ALA A 224 4.84 19.08 17.59
N ALA A 225 5.07 17.93 18.23
CA ALA A 225 6.39 17.50 18.71
C ALA A 225 7.38 17.33 17.56
N GLY A 226 6.96 16.69 16.45
CA GLY A 226 7.79 16.55 15.26
C GLY A 226 8.19 17.90 14.67
N LYS A 227 7.22 18.83 14.53
CA LYS A 227 7.51 20.19 14.01
C LYS A 227 8.53 20.95 14.86
N GLN A 228 8.48 20.83 16.19
CA GLN A 228 9.42 21.47 17.10
C GLN A 228 10.86 20.98 16.89
N ARG A 229 11.03 19.74 16.42
CA ARG A 229 12.31 19.08 16.19
C ARG A 229 12.73 19.01 14.72
N GLY A 230 11.97 19.63 13.81
CA GLY A 230 12.23 19.55 12.36
C GLY A 230 11.96 18.18 11.75
N ALA A 231 11.19 17.33 12.44
CA ALA A 231 10.82 16.00 12.01
C ALA A 231 9.47 15.99 11.28
N THR A 232 9.34 15.11 10.30
CA THR A 232 8.03 14.80 9.67
C THR A 232 7.28 13.72 10.45
N ILE A 233 6.00 13.53 10.16
CA ILE A 233 5.22 12.41 10.72
C ILE A 233 5.91 11.06 10.43
N ASN A 234 6.45 10.88 9.23
CA ASN A 234 7.19 9.66 8.89
C ASN A 234 8.42 9.47 9.79
N ASP A 235 9.17 10.53 10.08
CA ASP A 235 10.34 10.45 10.94
C ASP A 235 9.93 10.06 12.37
N MET A 236 8.82 10.61 12.89
CA MET A 236 8.27 10.26 14.20
C MET A 236 7.81 8.80 14.28
N LEU A 237 7.05 8.34 13.28
CA LEU A 237 6.55 6.95 13.22
C LEU A 237 7.68 5.94 13.04
N LEU A 238 8.67 6.24 12.19
CA LEU A 238 9.87 5.40 12.03
C LEU A 238 10.66 5.30 13.31
N THR A 239 10.84 6.41 14.03
CA THR A 239 11.54 6.42 15.31
C THR A 239 10.85 5.54 16.34
N ALA A 240 9.51 5.67 16.46
CA ALA A 240 8.72 4.82 17.35
C ALA A 240 8.81 3.34 16.92
N TYR A 241 8.80 3.07 15.61
CA TYR A 241 8.95 1.71 15.07
C TYR A 241 10.30 1.11 15.41
N PHE A 242 11.42 1.82 15.16
CA PHE A 242 12.75 1.35 15.57
C PHE A 242 12.81 1.08 17.07
N TRP A 243 12.34 2.03 17.87
CA TRP A 243 12.37 1.92 19.33
C TRP A 243 11.61 0.69 19.83
N ALA A 244 10.39 0.48 19.33
CA ALA A 244 9.57 -0.68 19.64
C ALA A 244 10.20 -2.01 19.18
N LEU A 245 10.89 -2.02 18.02
CA LEU A 245 11.56 -3.22 17.51
C LEU A 245 12.74 -3.65 18.37
N TYR A 246 13.62 -2.71 18.76
CA TYR A 246 14.74 -3.05 19.62
C TYR A 246 14.28 -3.67 20.93
N GLU A 247 13.14 -3.21 21.45
CA GLU A 247 12.56 -3.75 22.69
C GLU A 247 11.89 -5.11 22.44
N LEU A 248 11.01 -5.20 21.45
CA LEU A 248 10.22 -6.41 21.17
C LEU A 248 11.10 -7.61 20.77
N ALA A 249 12.03 -7.38 19.85
CA ALA A 249 12.88 -8.42 19.29
C ALA A 249 14.21 -8.59 20.05
N MET A 250 14.40 -7.80 21.13
CA MET A 250 15.63 -7.79 21.93
C MET A 250 16.90 -7.66 21.09
N PHE A 251 16.87 -6.80 20.07
CA PHE A 251 18.05 -6.53 19.27
C PHE A 251 19.16 -5.94 20.12
N ASN A 252 20.42 -6.26 19.78
CA ASN A 252 21.55 -5.61 20.42
C ASN A 252 21.46 -4.10 20.16
N PRO A 253 21.51 -3.23 21.22
CA PRO A 253 21.37 -1.78 21.04
C PRO A 253 22.41 -1.15 20.11
N PHE A 254 23.54 -1.80 19.89
CA PHE A 254 24.59 -1.35 18.99
C PHE A 254 24.46 -1.88 17.55
N ASP A 255 23.45 -2.71 17.26
CA ASP A 255 23.22 -3.18 15.91
C ASP A 255 22.62 -2.08 15.04
N SER A 256 23.02 -2.07 13.78
CA SER A 256 22.43 -1.19 12.79
C SER A 256 21.21 -1.87 12.17
N VAL A 257 20.04 -1.23 12.24
CA VAL A 257 18.78 -1.76 11.75
C VAL A 257 18.24 -0.89 10.61
N SER A 258 17.64 -1.52 9.62
CA SER A 258 17.06 -0.86 8.44
C SER A 258 15.56 -1.18 8.29
N ILE A 259 14.78 -0.18 7.92
CA ILE A 259 13.36 -0.32 7.54
C ILE A 259 13.20 0.19 6.12
N SER A 260 12.60 -0.62 5.24
CA SER A 260 12.20 -0.20 3.90
C SER A 260 10.97 0.70 3.95
N CYS A 261 11.01 1.83 3.24
CA CYS A 261 9.90 2.78 3.16
C CYS A 261 9.44 2.97 1.72
N ALA A 262 8.15 2.90 1.49
CA ALA A 262 7.58 3.18 0.18
C ALA A 262 7.67 4.67 -0.18
N ILE A 263 7.96 4.96 -1.45
CA ILE A 263 8.03 6.31 -2.02
C ILE A 263 7.04 6.40 -3.17
N ASP A 264 6.25 7.46 -3.22
CA ASP A 264 5.42 7.79 -4.37
C ASP A 264 6.25 8.54 -5.42
N LEU A 265 6.44 7.92 -6.59
CA LEU A 265 7.19 8.50 -7.72
C LEU A 265 6.41 9.61 -8.45
N ARG A 266 5.12 9.79 -8.16
CA ARG A 266 4.33 10.91 -8.72
C ARG A 266 4.88 12.26 -8.31
N ARG A 267 5.75 12.31 -7.29
CA ARG A 267 6.54 13.51 -6.97
C ARG A 267 7.36 14.06 -8.15
N HIS A 268 7.63 13.23 -9.15
CA HIS A 268 8.37 13.58 -10.36
C HIS A 268 7.45 13.87 -11.56
N ILE A 269 6.14 13.75 -11.38
CA ILE A 269 5.14 13.97 -12.44
C ILE A 269 4.42 15.28 -12.14
N LYS A 270 4.52 16.27 -13.04
CA LYS A 270 3.82 17.56 -12.88
C LYS A 270 2.37 17.47 -13.28
N ASP A 271 2.11 16.76 -14.37
CA ASP A 271 0.80 16.63 -14.96
C ASP A 271 0.44 15.15 -15.04
N SER A 272 -0.65 14.78 -14.40
CA SER A 272 -1.18 13.41 -14.47
C SER A 272 -2.11 13.19 -15.67
N ASP A 273 -2.36 14.22 -16.47
CA ASP A 273 -3.12 14.09 -17.71
C ASP A 273 -2.40 13.11 -18.66
N GLY A 274 -3.14 12.17 -19.20
CA GLY A 274 -2.56 11.09 -20.01
C GLY A 274 -2.03 9.89 -19.23
N GLN A 275 -2.02 9.93 -17.89
CA GLN A 275 -1.73 8.77 -17.05
C GLN A 275 -2.99 7.94 -16.82
N GLY A 276 -2.88 6.60 -16.94
CA GLY A 276 -3.89 5.66 -16.48
C GLY A 276 -3.66 5.30 -15.00
N ILE A 277 -4.52 4.46 -14.47
CA ILE A 277 -4.28 3.83 -13.16
C ILE A 277 -3.12 2.84 -13.27
N THR A 278 -2.13 2.97 -12.38
CA THR A 278 -0.90 2.18 -12.45
C THR A 278 -0.14 2.19 -11.13
N ASN A 279 1.02 1.56 -11.10
CA ASN A 279 1.98 1.68 -10.03
C ASN A 279 3.04 2.71 -10.36
N GLN A 280 3.27 3.64 -9.44
CA GLN A 280 4.35 4.63 -9.49
C GLN A 280 5.07 4.65 -8.13
N THR A 281 5.59 3.49 -7.72
CA THR A 281 6.16 3.28 -6.40
C THR A 281 7.65 2.96 -6.49
N ALA A 282 8.41 3.42 -5.53
CA ALA A 282 9.79 3.01 -5.30
C ALA A 282 10.02 2.80 -3.80
N TRP A 283 11.25 2.47 -3.43
CA TRP A 283 11.61 2.20 -2.06
C TRP A 283 12.85 3.01 -1.67
N MET A 284 12.90 3.43 -0.42
CA MET A 284 14.09 3.89 0.25
C MET A 284 14.31 3.05 1.52
N GLN A 285 15.53 3.02 2.02
CA GLN A 285 15.82 2.41 3.31
C GLN A 285 16.15 3.49 4.32
N CYS A 286 15.34 3.59 5.37
CA CYS A 286 15.72 4.32 6.57
C CYS A 286 16.60 3.41 7.42
N LYS A 287 17.81 3.84 7.70
CA LYS A 287 18.80 3.05 8.46
C LYS A 287 19.26 3.85 9.67
N VAL A 288 19.17 3.22 10.85
CA VAL A 288 19.76 3.74 12.07
C VAL A 288 21.04 2.95 12.37
N PRO A 289 22.14 3.60 12.80
CA PRO A 289 23.40 2.92 13.07
C PRO A 289 23.34 2.05 14.33
N GLN A 290 22.48 2.43 15.26
CA GLN A 290 22.26 1.79 16.56
C GLN A 290 20.97 2.34 17.18
N ARG A 291 20.48 1.74 18.27
CA ARG A 291 19.50 2.38 19.16
C ARG A 291 20.19 3.56 19.84
N GLY A 292 19.59 4.74 19.85
CA GLY A 292 20.11 5.88 20.62
C GLY A 292 20.12 5.64 22.13
N ASN A 293 20.87 6.42 22.87
CA ASN A 293 20.83 6.41 24.35
C ASN A 293 19.46 6.82 24.89
N ASP A 294 18.76 7.66 24.14
CA ASP A 294 17.34 7.99 24.32
C ASP A 294 16.62 8.00 22.97
N ILE A 295 15.31 8.19 23.00
CA ILE A 295 14.47 8.13 21.80
C ILE A 295 14.76 9.32 20.86
N PHE A 296 15.24 10.44 21.38
CA PHE A 296 15.51 11.63 20.57
C PHE A 296 16.82 11.48 19.77
N GLU A 297 17.82 10.79 20.33
CA GLU A 297 19.01 10.43 19.55
C GLU A 297 18.64 9.48 18.41
N THR A 298 17.73 8.53 18.66
CA THR A 298 17.18 7.68 17.57
C THR A 298 16.44 8.52 16.53
N LEU A 299 15.66 9.53 16.95
CA LEU A 299 14.98 10.46 16.04
C LEU A 299 15.99 11.22 15.17
N ASP A 300 17.09 11.67 15.74
CA ASP A 300 18.15 12.35 14.98
C ASP A 300 18.77 11.43 13.91
N TYR A 301 19.00 10.16 14.22
CA TYR A 301 19.46 9.17 13.24
C TYR A 301 18.44 8.98 12.11
N VAL A 302 17.15 8.89 12.44
CA VAL A 302 16.06 8.76 11.45
C VAL A 302 15.99 10.00 10.56
N ILE A 303 16.00 11.21 11.14
CA ILE A 303 15.98 12.47 10.38
C ILE A 303 17.19 12.54 9.43
N ASN A 304 18.38 12.22 9.91
CA ASN A 304 19.59 12.21 9.09
C ASN A 304 19.50 11.23 7.94
N SER A 305 19.02 10.00 8.21
CA SER A 305 18.82 8.97 7.18
C SER A 305 17.79 9.40 6.14
N SER A 306 16.63 9.90 6.57
CA SER A 306 15.56 10.32 5.66
C SER A 306 15.92 11.56 4.83
N ASN A 307 16.67 12.51 5.41
CA ASN A 307 17.11 13.73 4.70
C ASN A 307 18.05 13.44 3.55
N GLN A 308 18.90 12.40 3.65
CA GLN A 308 19.75 11.99 2.53
C GLN A 308 18.93 11.65 1.28
N PHE A 309 17.76 11.01 1.47
CA PHE A 309 16.85 10.70 0.37
C PHE A 309 16.04 11.93 -0.07
N LYS A 310 15.51 12.71 0.88
CA LYS A 310 14.68 13.89 0.59
C LYS A 310 15.43 14.96 -0.24
N GLN A 311 16.74 15.07 -0.05
CA GLN A 311 17.61 15.99 -0.79
C GLN A 311 18.01 15.48 -2.18
N ASP A 312 17.80 14.20 -2.45
CA ASP A 312 18.16 13.61 -3.74
C ASP A 312 17.12 13.99 -4.81
N ARG A 313 17.56 14.74 -5.84
CA ARG A 313 16.72 15.13 -6.99
C ARG A 313 16.14 13.91 -7.73
N PHE A 314 16.85 12.78 -7.68
CA PHE A 314 16.48 11.53 -8.35
C PHE A 314 15.97 10.46 -7.36
N MET A 315 15.44 10.88 -6.21
CA MET A 315 14.90 9.98 -5.20
C MET A 315 13.93 8.98 -5.81
N GLY A 316 14.17 7.69 -5.57
CA GLY A 316 13.35 6.59 -6.06
C GLY A 316 13.63 6.17 -7.51
N LEU A 317 14.42 6.92 -8.29
CA LEU A 317 14.75 6.60 -9.68
C LEU A 317 16.04 5.77 -9.82
N HIS A 318 16.85 5.70 -8.77
CA HIS A 318 18.05 4.87 -8.76
C HIS A 318 17.69 3.39 -8.94
N GLY A 319 18.40 2.70 -9.81
CA GLY A 319 18.14 1.29 -10.10
C GLY A 319 17.01 1.00 -11.09
N LEU A 320 16.05 1.89 -11.29
CA LEU A 320 14.97 1.69 -12.27
C LEU A 320 15.47 1.42 -13.69
N PRO A 321 16.50 2.11 -14.22
CA PRO A 321 17.00 1.85 -15.56
C PRO A 321 17.58 0.43 -15.71
N LEU A 322 18.31 -0.05 -14.70
CA LEU A 322 18.84 -1.42 -14.72
C LEU A 322 17.73 -2.46 -14.62
N LEU A 323 16.77 -2.21 -13.74
CA LEU A 323 15.61 -3.06 -13.57
C LEU A 323 14.78 -3.14 -14.86
N SER A 324 14.51 -1.97 -15.49
CA SER A 324 13.82 -1.90 -16.78
C SER A 324 14.57 -2.65 -17.90
N LEU A 325 15.90 -2.51 -17.94
CA LEU A 325 16.72 -3.24 -18.90
C LEU A 325 16.62 -4.76 -18.65
N GLY A 326 16.77 -5.19 -17.40
CA GLY A 326 16.63 -6.58 -17.03
C GLY A 326 15.30 -7.18 -17.50
N TYR A 327 14.19 -6.50 -17.24
CA TYR A 327 12.87 -6.97 -17.67
C TYR A 327 12.63 -6.95 -19.19
N LYS A 328 13.40 -6.19 -19.95
CA LYS A 328 13.31 -6.18 -21.42
C LYS A 328 14.05 -7.35 -22.07
N ILE A 329 15.13 -7.82 -21.45
CA ILE A 329 16.05 -8.80 -22.08
C ILE A 329 16.08 -10.16 -21.37
N MET A 330 15.69 -10.23 -20.10
CA MET A 330 15.76 -11.46 -19.33
C MET A 330 14.43 -12.24 -19.37
N PRO A 331 14.47 -13.57 -19.51
CA PRO A 331 13.32 -14.41 -19.28
C PRO A 331 12.78 -14.24 -17.85
N LEU A 332 11.47 -14.32 -17.69
CA LEU A 332 10.81 -14.14 -16.39
C LEU A 332 11.36 -15.10 -15.33
N ALA A 333 11.59 -16.37 -15.67
CA ALA A 333 12.20 -17.36 -14.77
C ALA A 333 13.61 -16.97 -14.30
N ALA A 334 14.44 -16.37 -15.18
CA ALA A 334 15.75 -15.89 -14.77
C ALA A 334 15.65 -14.68 -13.84
N SER A 335 14.70 -13.78 -14.09
CA SER A 335 14.41 -12.66 -13.20
C SER A 335 13.93 -13.14 -11.82
N GLU A 336 13.13 -14.20 -11.77
CA GLU A 336 12.65 -14.83 -10.55
C GLU A 336 13.80 -15.38 -9.70
N GLU A 337 14.72 -16.13 -10.31
CA GLU A 337 15.90 -16.65 -9.60
C GLU A 337 16.82 -15.52 -9.10
N ILE A 338 17.01 -14.47 -9.89
CA ILE A 338 17.80 -13.30 -9.45
C ILE A 338 17.13 -12.61 -8.26
N ILE A 339 15.81 -12.48 -8.26
CA ILE A 339 15.07 -11.92 -7.14
C ILE A 339 15.18 -12.81 -5.90
N LYS A 340 15.01 -14.12 -6.03
CA LYS A 340 15.14 -15.06 -4.91
C LYS A 340 16.52 -14.98 -4.23
N VAL A 341 17.58 -14.87 -5.04
CA VAL A 341 18.96 -14.84 -4.53
C VAL A 341 19.41 -13.43 -4.14
N GLY A 342 18.98 -12.42 -4.90
CA GLY A 342 19.49 -11.05 -4.83
C GLY A 342 18.53 -10.06 -4.17
N TYR A 343 17.37 -10.51 -3.68
CA TYR A 343 16.43 -9.62 -2.98
C TYR A 343 17.01 -9.21 -1.63
N ALA A 344 17.65 -8.08 -1.64
CA ALA A 344 18.38 -7.54 -0.49
C ALA A 344 17.58 -6.45 0.25
N ASN A 345 16.25 -6.57 0.28
CA ASN A 345 15.44 -5.63 1.08
C ASN A 345 15.44 -6.06 2.55
N PRO A 346 15.39 -5.10 3.49
CA PRO A 346 15.11 -5.41 4.88
C PRO A 346 13.81 -6.21 5.02
N LEU A 347 13.77 -7.07 6.02
CA LEU A 347 12.57 -7.85 6.36
C LEU A 347 11.45 -6.95 6.93
N LEU A 348 11.84 -5.77 7.39
CA LEU A 348 11.00 -4.77 8.04
C LEU A 348 10.66 -3.66 7.05
N ALA A 349 9.40 -3.32 6.94
CA ALA A 349 8.96 -2.26 6.05
C ALA A 349 7.90 -1.35 6.70
N MET A 350 7.81 -0.11 6.21
CA MET A 350 6.76 0.84 6.55
C MET A 350 6.20 1.50 5.29
N SER A 351 4.88 1.64 5.23
CA SER A 351 4.18 2.39 4.20
C SER A 351 3.26 3.42 4.83
N ASN A 352 3.58 4.70 4.68
CA ASN A 352 2.63 5.74 5.03
C ASN A 352 1.76 6.03 3.79
N ILE A 353 0.57 5.47 3.79
CA ILE A 353 -0.43 5.63 2.73
C ILE A 353 -0.98 7.08 2.74
N GLY A 354 -0.89 7.76 3.88
CA GLY A 354 -1.25 9.17 4.04
C GLY A 354 -2.72 9.39 4.33
N ILE A 355 -3.22 10.55 3.93
CA ILE A 355 -4.57 11.00 4.29
C ILE A 355 -5.62 10.37 3.37
N LEU A 356 -6.69 9.84 3.99
CA LEU A 356 -7.96 9.55 3.35
C LEU A 356 -8.85 10.80 3.49
N ASP A 357 -9.05 11.48 2.37
CA ASP A 357 -9.83 12.72 2.31
C ASP A 357 -11.32 12.39 2.36
N VAL A 358 -11.94 12.59 3.51
CA VAL A 358 -13.35 12.24 3.75
C VAL A 358 -14.32 12.96 2.82
N GLN A 359 -13.99 14.18 2.38
CA GLN A 359 -14.84 14.92 1.43
C GLN A 359 -14.82 14.26 0.06
N LYS A 360 -13.65 13.77 -0.38
CA LYS A 360 -13.52 13.05 -1.65
C LYS A 360 -14.11 11.63 -1.60
N LEU A 361 -14.21 11.07 -0.41
CA LEU A 361 -14.79 9.75 -0.16
C LEU A 361 -16.27 9.83 0.25
N SER A 362 -16.90 11.00 0.17
CA SER A 362 -18.32 11.20 0.47
C SER A 362 -19.21 10.56 -0.58
N LEU A 363 -20.26 9.88 -0.15
CA LEU A 363 -21.34 9.33 -0.96
C LEU A 363 -22.64 10.10 -0.64
N GLU A 364 -23.27 10.72 -1.62
CA GLU A 364 -24.51 11.50 -1.46
C GLU A 364 -24.41 12.58 -0.36
N GLY A 365 -23.23 13.18 -0.18
CA GLY A 365 -22.99 14.15 0.88
C GLY A 365 -22.66 13.54 2.26
N HIS A 366 -22.75 12.21 2.41
CA HIS A 366 -22.36 11.51 3.63
C HIS A 366 -20.87 11.17 3.60
N GLU A 367 -20.10 11.80 4.47
CA GLU A 367 -18.69 11.47 4.65
C GLU A 367 -18.55 10.13 5.38
N PRO A 368 -17.53 9.31 5.07
CA PRO A 368 -17.29 8.10 5.85
C PRO A 368 -16.96 8.46 7.31
N THR A 369 -17.59 7.74 8.24
CA THR A 369 -17.43 7.96 9.67
C THR A 369 -16.11 7.38 10.19
N ASP A 370 -15.65 6.30 9.57
CA ASP A 370 -14.41 5.59 9.86
C ASP A 370 -13.85 4.92 8.60
N GLY A 371 -12.57 4.58 8.62
CA GLY A 371 -11.94 3.80 7.57
C GLY A 371 -10.42 3.78 7.61
N PHE A 372 -9.86 2.85 6.88
CA PHE A 372 -8.42 2.75 6.70
C PHE A 372 -8.06 2.09 5.36
N MET A 373 -6.79 2.19 5.01
CA MET A 373 -6.16 1.39 3.96
C MET A 373 -4.97 0.65 4.54
N SER A 374 -4.70 -0.54 4.03
CA SER A 374 -3.53 -1.32 4.39
C SER A 374 -2.86 -1.94 3.17
N GLY A 375 -1.58 -2.25 3.31
CA GLY A 375 -0.82 -2.95 2.28
C GLY A 375 -0.99 -4.46 2.35
N ALA A 376 -0.20 -5.17 1.54
CA ALA A 376 -0.26 -6.62 1.36
C ALA A 376 -0.02 -7.41 2.65
N VAL A 377 -0.71 -8.53 2.77
CA VAL A 377 -0.40 -9.55 3.78
C VAL A 377 1.01 -10.09 3.51
N LYS A 378 1.89 -9.91 4.48
CA LYS A 378 3.27 -10.37 4.40
C LYS A 378 3.39 -11.82 4.84
N TYR A 379 4.26 -12.53 4.14
CA TYR A 379 4.67 -13.87 4.52
C TYR A 379 5.95 -13.81 5.35
N LYS A 380 6.02 -14.62 6.40
CA LYS A 380 7.19 -14.67 7.30
C LYS A 380 8.47 -14.91 6.51
N PRO A 381 9.57 -14.26 6.84
CA PRO A 381 9.77 -13.36 7.98
C PRO A 381 9.44 -11.87 7.71
N TYR A 382 8.83 -11.52 6.59
CA TYR A 382 8.56 -10.13 6.20
C TYR A 382 7.37 -9.54 6.96
N VAL A 383 7.49 -8.26 7.34
CA VAL A 383 6.40 -7.49 7.92
C VAL A 383 6.31 -6.09 7.30
N LEU A 384 5.11 -5.53 7.27
CA LEU A 384 4.83 -4.18 6.82
C LEU A 384 3.92 -3.48 7.82
N LEU A 385 4.40 -2.38 8.40
CA LEU A 385 3.57 -1.44 9.12
C LEU A 385 2.99 -0.43 8.14
N SER A 386 1.67 -0.38 8.00
CA SER A 386 0.97 0.64 7.22
C SER A 386 0.38 1.70 8.12
N ALA A 387 0.36 2.95 7.65
CA ALA A 387 -0.22 4.08 8.35
C ALA A 387 -1.17 4.84 7.43
N THR A 388 -2.39 5.07 7.89
CA THR A 388 -3.39 5.93 7.23
C THR A 388 -3.98 6.90 8.22
N SER A 389 -4.28 8.11 7.78
CA SER A 389 -5.01 9.07 8.61
C SER A 389 -6.34 9.45 7.98
N MET A 390 -7.38 9.49 8.79
CA MET A 390 -8.72 9.92 8.42
C MET A 390 -9.32 10.75 9.56
N ARG A 391 -10.02 11.86 9.28
CA ARG A 391 -10.59 12.75 10.29
C ARG A 391 -9.61 13.17 11.39
N LYS A 392 -8.31 13.32 11.05
CA LYS A 392 -7.19 13.56 11.97
C LYS A 392 -6.86 12.40 12.93
N GLU A 393 -7.51 11.27 12.83
CA GLU A 393 -7.10 10.05 13.52
C GLU A 393 -6.06 9.30 12.66
N LEU A 394 -5.16 8.58 13.32
CA LEU A 394 -4.14 7.78 12.66
C LEU A 394 -4.40 6.30 12.93
N THR A 395 -4.63 5.53 11.89
CA THR A 395 -4.73 4.08 11.97
C THR A 395 -3.43 3.45 11.52
N LEU A 396 -2.84 2.67 12.39
CA LEU A 396 -1.70 1.80 12.13
C LEU A 396 -2.23 0.38 11.87
N SER A 397 -1.71 -0.30 10.86
CA SER A 397 -2.12 -1.67 10.53
C SER A 397 -0.95 -2.54 10.12
N MET A 398 -1.02 -3.82 10.49
CA MET A 398 -0.11 -4.87 10.04
C MET A 398 -0.93 -6.02 9.48
N CYS A 399 -0.62 -6.42 8.26
CA CYS A 399 -1.24 -7.54 7.57
C CYS A 399 -0.23 -8.68 7.53
N VAL A 400 -0.51 -9.77 8.25
CA VAL A 400 0.44 -10.87 8.47
C VAL A 400 -0.25 -12.20 8.24
N ARG A 401 0.48 -13.16 7.66
CA ARG A 401 0.10 -14.56 7.70
C ARG A 401 0.75 -15.21 8.92
N GLY A 402 -0.06 -15.60 9.88
CA GLY A 402 0.42 -16.12 11.15
C GLY A 402 -0.66 -16.84 11.95
N ASN A 403 -0.37 -17.12 13.20
CA ASN A 403 -1.22 -17.80 14.15
C ASN A 403 -1.61 -16.89 15.33
N ASP A 404 -2.29 -17.44 16.35
CA ASP A 404 -2.74 -16.66 17.50
C ASP A 404 -1.59 -16.14 18.39
N GLU A 405 -0.43 -16.80 18.39
CA GLU A 405 0.76 -16.28 19.06
C GLU A 405 1.32 -15.08 18.31
N ASP A 406 1.38 -15.14 16.98
CA ASP A 406 1.80 -14.02 16.15
C ASP A 406 0.89 -12.80 16.32
N LYS A 407 -0.43 -13.00 16.49
CA LYS A 407 -1.35 -11.90 16.81
C LYS A 407 -0.98 -11.22 18.14
N LYS A 408 -0.67 -11.98 19.18
CA LYS A 408 -0.23 -11.41 20.47
C LYS A 408 1.09 -10.65 20.35
N ILE A 409 2.02 -11.15 19.55
CA ILE A 409 3.29 -10.46 19.27
C ILE A 409 3.03 -9.12 18.56
N VAL A 410 2.13 -9.10 17.57
CA VAL A 410 1.76 -7.86 16.85
C VAL A 410 1.05 -6.88 17.80
N GLU A 411 0.14 -7.34 18.66
CA GLU A 411 -0.52 -6.48 19.66
C GLU A 411 0.50 -5.90 20.65
N ARG A 412 1.44 -6.72 21.14
CA ARG A 412 2.51 -6.24 22.02
C ARG A 412 3.41 -5.21 21.30
N PHE A 413 3.65 -5.41 20.01
CA PHE A 413 4.37 -4.41 19.21
C PHE A 413 3.63 -3.07 19.16
N PHE A 414 2.30 -3.08 18.96
CA PHE A 414 1.52 -1.85 18.96
C PHE A 414 1.55 -1.16 20.33
N ASP A 415 1.53 -1.91 21.44
CA ASP A 415 1.67 -1.32 22.77
C ASP A 415 3.03 -0.61 22.93
N LEU A 416 4.12 -1.28 22.55
CA LEU A 416 5.47 -0.69 22.58
C LEU A 416 5.61 0.52 21.66
N LEU A 417 4.95 0.50 20.52
CA LEU A 417 4.95 1.62 19.58
C LEU A 417 4.20 2.83 20.17
N GLU A 418 3.08 2.62 20.85
CA GLU A 418 2.39 3.68 21.58
C GLU A 418 3.23 4.21 22.75
N GLU A 419 3.89 3.33 23.54
CA GLU A 419 4.83 3.72 24.58
C GLU A 419 5.96 4.62 24.03
N ALA A 420 6.50 4.25 22.86
CA ALA A 420 7.53 5.05 22.17
C ALA A 420 6.98 6.41 21.69
N ILE A 421 5.75 6.44 21.17
CA ILE A 421 5.09 7.69 20.79
C ILE A 421 4.91 8.61 22.01
N GLU A 422 4.50 8.06 23.16
CA GLU A 422 4.40 8.84 24.41
C GLU A 422 5.73 9.47 24.85
N LEU A 423 6.84 8.77 24.61
CA LEU A 423 8.16 9.34 24.88
C LEU A 423 8.52 10.49 23.93
N LEU A 424 8.12 10.38 22.66
CA LEU A 424 8.40 11.38 21.62
C LEU A 424 7.60 12.68 21.77
N ILE A 425 6.41 12.63 22.37
CA ILE A 425 5.52 13.79 22.52
C ILE A 425 5.67 14.52 23.84
N LYS A 426 6.42 13.98 24.78
CA LYS A 426 6.83 14.64 26.04
C LYS A 426 7.97 15.63 25.82
#